data_26805728188937d562e30274cd4e45ae
#
_entry.id   26805728188937d562e30274cd4e45ae
#
_cell.length_a   1.000
_cell.length_b   1.000
_cell.length_c   1.000
_cell.angle_alpha   90.00
_cell.angle_beta   90.00
_cell.angle_gamma   90.00
#
_symmetry.space_group_name_H-M   'P 1'
#
loop_
_entity.id
_entity.type
_entity.pdbx_description
1 polymer ?
#
loop_
_entity_poly.entity_id
_entity_poly.type
_entity_poly.pdbx_seq_one_letter_code
_entity_poly.pdbx_strand_id
1 'polypeptide(L)' 'MDITKWKSVAVRADDYKLLKGMCKEKFRAPAGMVSKLVDDYIKFRAKKDGISIEAYKKKLNGR' A
#
# COMPACT_ATOMS: atom_id res chain seq x y z
N MET A 1 -17.92 10.14 0.28
CA MET A 1 -16.69 9.46 -0.24
C MET A 1 -16.83 9.26 -1.75
N ASP A 2 -15.78 9.59 -2.47
CA ASP A 2 -15.76 9.45 -3.93
C ASP A 2 -15.39 8.02 -4.30
N ILE A 3 -16.33 7.25 -4.80
CA ILE A 3 -16.11 5.83 -5.14
C ILE A 3 -15.17 5.63 -6.32
N THR A 4 -14.87 6.67 -7.08
CA THR A 4 -13.90 6.58 -8.17
C THR A 4 -12.47 6.63 -7.64
N LYS A 5 -12.25 7.23 -6.48
CA LYS A 5 -10.94 7.36 -5.84
C LYS A 5 -10.69 6.33 -4.76
N TRP A 6 -11.75 5.76 -4.20
CA TRP A 6 -11.65 4.87 -3.05
C TRP A 6 -12.26 3.51 -3.36
N LYS A 7 -11.59 2.48 -2.94
CA LYS A 7 -12.06 1.10 -3.09
C LYS A 7 -11.98 0.42 -1.75
N SER A 8 -12.84 -0.57 -1.54
CA SER A 8 -12.85 -1.35 -0.30
C SER A 8 -12.11 -2.66 -0.50
N VAL A 9 -11.35 -3.04 0.51
CA VAL A 9 -10.61 -4.31 0.52
C VAL A 9 -10.84 -4.98 1.85
N ALA A 10 -11.19 -6.27 1.83
CA ALA A 10 -11.33 -7.04 3.06
C ALA A 10 -9.94 -7.38 3.59
N VAL A 11 -9.74 -7.21 4.90
CA VAL A 11 -8.47 -7.47 5.56
C VAL A 11 -8.71 -8.47 6.67
N ARG A 12 -7.80 -9.41 6.86
CA ARG A 12 -7.91 -10.39 7.95
C ARG A 12 -7.87 -9.67 9.29
N ALA A 13 -8.65 -10.19 10.26
CA ALA A 13 -8.74 -9.56 11.59
C ALA A 13 -7.37 -9.39 12.25
N ASP A 14 -6.50 -10.39 12.13
CA ASP A 14 -5.16 -10.34 12.70
C ASP A 14 -4.32 -9.24 12.06
N ASP A 15 -4.38 -9.13 10.73
CA ASP A 15 -3.66 -8.12 9.99
C ASP A 15 -4.19 -6.72 10.32
N TYR A 16 -5.49 -6.60 10.53
CA TYR A 16 -6.10 -5.33 10.88
C TYR A 16 -5.60 -4.81 12.23
N LYS A 17 -5.45 -5.72 13.21
CA LYS A 17 -4.91 -5.35 14.51
C LYS A 17 -3.48 -4.80 14.39
N LEU A 18 -2.66 -5.47 13.59
CA LEU A 18 -1.29 -5.02 13.35
C LEU A 18 -1.27 -3.70 12.62
N LEU A 19 -2.15 -3.54 11.64
CA LEU A 19 -2.28 -2.29 10.89
C LEU A 19 -2.64 -1.12 11.82
N LYS A 20 -3.59 -1.34 12.71
CA LYS A 20 -3.99 -0.30 13.67
C LYS A 20 -2.83 0.06 14.61
N GLY A 21 -2.05 -0.92 15.02
CA GLY A 21 -0.85 -0.67 15.83
C GLY A 21 0.16 0.20 15.09
N MET A 22 0.38 -0.10 13.82
CA MET A 22 1.28 0.70 12.99
C MET A 22 0.76 2.12 12.80
N CYS A 23 -0.54 2.27 12.63
CA CYS A 23 -1.16 3.60 12.51
C CYS A 23 -0.91 4.44 13.76
N LYS A 24 -1.03 3.85 14.93
CA LYS A 24 -0.78 4.52 16.20
C LYS A 24 0.66 5.03 16.29
N GLU A 25 1.61 4.18 15.91
CA GLU A 25 3.04 4.52 15.93
C GLU A 25 3.37 5.69 15.01
N LYS A 26 2.74 5.73 13.86
CA LYS A 26 3.06 6.71 12.81
C LYS A 26 2.05 7.86 12.74
N PHE A 27 1.07 7.87 13.62
CA PHE A 27 0.02 8.90 13.63
C PHE A 27 -0.68 9.00 12.28
N ARG A 28 -1.03 7.87 11.69
CA ARG A 28 -1.68 7.81 10.38
C ARG A 28 -3.03 7.14 10.47
N ALA A 29 -3.95 7.53 9.57
CA ALA A 29 -5.19 6.80 9.38
C ALA A 29 -4.91 5.47 8.66
N PRO A 30 -5.76 4.44 8.84
CA PRO A 30 -5.57 3.16 8.16
C PRO A 30 -5.39 3.27 6.64
N ALA A 31 -6.17 4.11 5.97
CA ALA A 31 -6.06 4.31 4.53
C ALA A 31 -4.68 4.87 4.16
N GLY A 32 -4.19 5.84 4.92
CA GLY A 32 -2.86 6.40 4.71
C GLY A 32 -1.76 5.40 4.94
N MET A 33 -1.93 4.53 5.95
CA MET A 33 -0.94 3.50 6.23
C MET A 33 -0.90 2.46 5.10
N VAL A 34 -2.06 2.08 4.55
CA VAL A 34 -2.10 1.15 3.42
C VAL A 34 -1.35 1.74 2.22
N SER A 35 -1.56 3.03 1.92
CA SER A 35 -0.84 3.71 0.85
C SER A 35 0.66 3.68 1.07
N LYS A 36 1.08 3.92 2.31
CA LYS A 36 2.50 3.89 2.68
C LYS A 36 3.10 2.51 2.47
N LEU A 37 2.39 1.47 2.90
CA LEU A 37 2.85 0.09 2.75
C LEU A 37 2.96 -0.30 1.26
N VAL A 38 1.99 0.11 0.46
CA VAL A 38 2.02 -0.14 -0.98
C VAL A 38 3.23 0.55 -1.62
N ASP A 39 3.46 1.81 -1.29
CA ASP A 39 4.61 2.55 -1.81
C ASP A 39 5.94 1.90 -1.41
N ASP A 40 6.06 1.52 -0.14
CA ASP A 40 7.29 0.88 0.35
C ASP A 40 7.54 -0.44 -0.35
N TYR A 41 6.50 -1.24 -0.56
CA TYR A 41 6.61 -2.50 -1.28
C TYR A 41 7.06 -2.29 -2.73
N ILE A 42 6.47 -1.31 -3.40
CA ILE A 42 6.82 -1.00 -4.79
C ILE A 42 8.27 -0.55 -4.89
N LYS A 43 8.73 0.30 -3.98
CA LYS A 43 10.12 0.75 -3.95
C LYS A 43 11.07 -0.42 -3.75
N PHE A 44 10.72 -1.30 -2.83
CA PHE A 44 11.53 -2.49 -2.54
C PHE A 44 11.65 -3.40 -3.77
N ARG A 45 10.52 -3.69 -4.41
CA ARG A 45 10.50 -4.59 -5.57
C ARG A 45 11.19 -3.97 -6.78
N ALA A 46 10.99 -2.70 -7.02
CA ALA A 46 11.64 -2.01 -8.14
C ALA A 46 13.16 -2.07 -7.99
N LYS A 47 13.65 -1.81 -6.78
CA LYS A 47 15.08 -1.89 -6.49
C LYS A 47 15.62 -3.30 -6.68
N LYS A 48 14.88 -4.28 -6.18
CA LYS A 48 15.26 -5.69 -6.29
C LYS A 48 15.34 -6.15 -7.73
N ASP A 49 14.39 -5.71 -8.55
CA ASP A 49 14.32 -6.09 -9.98
C ASP A 49 15.21 -5.22 -10.86
N GLY A 50 15.84 -4.19 -10.30
CA GLY A 50 16.72 -3.30 -11.05
C GLY A 50 16.01 -2.41 -12.06
N ILE A 51 14.75 -2.07 -11.79
CA ILE A 51 13.96 -1.20 -12.67
C ILE A 51 13.48 0.02 -11.89
N SER A 52 12.99 1.03 -12.61
CA SER A 52 12.46 2.22 -11.97
C SER A 52 11.10 1.93 -11.32
N ILE A 53 10.73 2.75 -10.33
CA ILE A 53 9.44 2.66 -9.67
C ILE A 53 8.30 2.81 -10.69
N GLU A 54 8.46 3.76 -11.61
CA GLU A 54 7.47 4.00 -12.66
C GLU A 54 7.29 2.78 -13.55
N ALA A 55 8.38 2.14 -13.95
CA ALA A 55 8.34 0.93 -14.77
C ALA A 55 7.62 -0.20 -14.04
N TYR A 56 7.88 -0.35 -12.74
CA TYR A 56 7.24 -1.39 -11.95
C TYR A 56 5.73 -1.14 -11.82
N LYS A 57 5.34 0.11 -11.55
CA LYS A 57 3.92 0.47 -11.47
C LYS A 57 3.19 0.20 -12.78
N LYS A 58 3.82 0.54 -13.90
CA LYS A 58 3.26 0.30 -15.23
C LYS A 58 3.06 -1.19 -15.49
N LYS A 59 4.02 -2.00 -15.08
CA LYS A 59 3.95 -3.45 -15.19
C LYS A 59 2.75 -4.01 -14.42
N LEU A 60 2.54 -3.53 -13.20
CA LEU A 60 1.42 -3.97 -12.37
C LEU A 60 0.07 -3.53 -12.95
N ASN A 61 -0.01 -2.29 -13.41
CA ASN A 61 -1.25 -1.74 -13.97
C ASN A 61 -1.60 -2.32 -15.34
N GLY A 62 -0.61 -2.85 -16.03
CA GLY A 62 -0.79 -3.43 -17.36
C GLY A 62 -1.34 -4.85 -17.37
N ARG A 63 -1.69 -5.39 -16.23
CA ARG A 63 -2.23 -6.74 -16.13
C ARG A 63 -3.71 -6.81 -16.35
#